data_a23f82f899f6c111aee1fe13110b5f1d
#
_entry.id   a23f82f899f6c111aee1fe13110b5f1d
#
_cell.length_a   1.000
_cell.length_b   1.000
_cell.length_c   1.000
_cell.angle_alpha   90.00
_cell.angle_beta   90.00
_cell.angle_gamma   90.00
#
_symmetry.space_group_name_H-M   'P 1'
#
loop_
_entity.id
_entity.type
_entity.pdbx_description
1 polymer ?
#
loop_
_entity_poly.entity_id
_entity_poly.type
_entity_poly.pdbx_seq_one_letter_code
_entity_poly.pdbx_strand_id
1 'polypeptide(L)'
;MDYKKVALIYDFDKTLSPIDMQEFHYIGKLGYKETGSFWAESEREKYASNMDGILSYMHLMVKKNPALTKKELVDEGAFIELYKGVDTWFDRVNEYGRKQGIEVEHFIVSSGIREMIMGTSIADKFKKVYACSYTYDENDKPVWPSRVVNYTTKTQYLFRINKGVFDETNDLDLNTKTPEEDKYVPFSCLLYTSD
;
A
#
# COMPACT_ATOMS: atom_id res chain seq x y z
N MET A 1 12.84 -16.63 -22.95
CA MET A 1 13.40 -15.94 -21.76
C MET A 1 13.05 -16.80 -20.56
N ASP A 2 14.07 -17.35 -19.90
CA ASP A 2 13.83 -18.15 -18.70
C ASP A 2 13.73 -17.20 -17.50
N TYR A 3 12.51 -16.76 -17.20
CA TYR A 3 12.24 -15.96 -16.01
C TYR A 3 12.29 -16.86 -14.79
N LYS A 4 13.29 -16.65 -13.92
CA LYS A 4 13.42 -17.40 -12.67
C LYS A 4 12.61 -16.79 -11.52
N LYS A 5 12.46 -15.45 -11.50
CA LYS A 5 11.77 -14.70 -10.45
C LYS A 5 10.75 -13.73 -11.06
N VAL A 6 9.52 -13.81 -10.61
CA VAL A 6 8.42 -12.95 -11.02
C VAL A 6 7.89 -12.20 -9.81
N ALA A 7 7.80 -10.88 -9.91
CA ALA A 7 7.13 -10.04 -8.93
C ALA A 7 5.72 -9.69 -9.41
N LEU A 8 4.70 -10.15 -8.69
CA LEU A 8 3.34 -9.68 -8.88
C LEU A 8 3.08 -8.50 -7.95
N ILE A 9 2.80 -7.35 -8.53
CA ILE A 9 2.70 -6.07 -7.82
C ILE A 9 1.27 -5.57 -7.92
N TYR A 10 0.62 -5.40 -6.75
CA TYR A 10 -0.78 -5.02 -6.65
C TYR A 10 -0.93 -3.61 -6.09
N ASP A 11 -1.91 -2.88 -6.58
CA ASP A 11 -2.56 -1.86 -5.78
C ASP A 11 -3.45 -2.55 -4.73
N PHE A 12 -3.93 -1.84 -3.73
CA PHE A 12 -4.77 -2.42 -2.69
C PHE A 12 -6.23 -2.01 -2.86
N ASP A 13 -6.52 -0.72 -2.74
CA ASP A 13 -7.87 -0.17 -2.84
C ASP A 13 -8.42 -0.36 -4.26
N LYS A 14 -9.66 -0.84 -4.37
CA LYS A 14 -10.34 -1.16 -5.64
C LYS A 14 -9.61 -2.19 -6.54
N THR A 15 -8.61 -2.89 -5.96
CA THR A 15 -7.87 -3.97 -6.62
C THR A 15 -7.95 -5.27 -5.83
N LEU A 16 -7.61 -5.26 -4.54
CA LEU A 16 -7.77 -6.41 -3.62
C LEU A 16 -8.99 -6.23 -2.72
N SER A 17 -9.39 -4.99 -2.46
CA SER A 17 -10.63 -4.59 -1.77
C SER A 17 -11.57 -3.84 -2.72
N PRO A 18 -12.90 -3.88 -2.50
CA PRO A 18 -13.88 -3.23 -3.41
C PRO A 18 -13.94 -1.70 -3.29
N ILE A 19 -13.54 -1.14 -2.16
CA ILE A 19 -13.56 0.31 -1.87
C ILE A 19 -12.25 0.74 -1.22
N ASP A 20 -12.11 2.03 -0.94
CA ASP A 20 -10.95 2.54 -0.22
C ASP A 20 -10.97 2.03 1.23
N MET A 21 -9.82 1.60 1.75
CA MET A 21 -9.70 0.90 3.04
C MET A 21 -10.26 1.68 4.22
N GLN A 22 -10.22 3.01 4.17
CA GLN A 22 -10.73 3.88 5.22
C GLN A 22 -12.26 3.90 5.26
N GLU A 23 -12.93 3.52 4.17
CA GLU A 23 -14.39 3.59 4.01
C GLU A 23 -15.14 2.45 4.73
N PHE A 24 -14.45 1.33 5.01
CA PHE A 24 -15.09 0.18 5.67
C PHE A 24 -15.54 0.52 7.11
N HIS A 25 -14.68 1.18 7.87
CA HIS A 25 -14.99 1.49 9.28
C HIS A 25 -14.43 2.83 9.75
N TYR A 26 -13.18 3.15 9.38
CA TYR A 26 -12.42 4.26 9.97
C TYR A 26 -13.10 5.62 9.77
N ILE A 27 -13.59 5.94 8.58
CA ILE A 27 -14.26 7.20 8.28
C ILE A 27 -15.53 7.36 9.14
N GLY A 28 -16.32 6.30 9.33
CA GLY A 28 -17.48 6.29 10.21
C GLY A 28 -17.09 6.56 11.67
N LYS A 29 -16.00 5.97 12.14
CA LYS A 29 -15.45 6.21 13.48
C LYS A 29 -15.02 7.66 13.71
N LEU A 30 -14.58 8.37 12.66
CA LEU A 30 -14.30 9.80 12.70
C LEU A 30 -15.58 10.68 12.80
N GLY A 31 -16.77 10.08 12.77
CA GLY A 31 -18.05 10.75 12.90
C GLY A 31 -18.68 11.21 11.57
N TYR A 32 -18.12 10.82 10.43
CA TYR A 32 -18.74 11.09 9.14
C TYR A 32 -19.88 10.10 8.88
N LYS A 33 -21.04 10.63 8.48
CA LYS A 33 -22.21 9.80 8.10
C LYS A 33 -22.05 9.20 6.70
N GLU A 34 -21.39 9.94 5.82
CA GLU A 34 -21.14 9.57 4.43
C GLU A 34 -19.63 9.66 4.14
N THR A 35 -19.06 8.61 3.57
CA THR A 35 -17.61 8.55 3.26
C THR A 35 -17.20 9.67 2.31
N GLY A 36 -18.07 10.00 1.35
CA GLY A 36 -17.85 11.12 0.42
C GLY A 36 -17.62 12.47 1.09
N SER A 37 -18.19 12.68 2.30
CA SER A 37 -17.97 13.93 3.06
C SER A 37 -16.53 14.07 3.58
N PHE A 38 -15.90 12.96 3.95
CA PHE A 38 -14.48 12.92 4.32
C PHE A 38 -13.60 13.26 3.13
N TRP A 39 -13.84 12.63 1.99
CA TRP A 39 -13.07 12.89 0.78
C TRP A 39 -13.24 14.33 0.28
N ALA A 40 -14.46 14.87 0.33
CA ALA A 40 -14.71 16.26 -0.03
C ALA A 40 -14.02 17.26 0.94
N GLU A 41 -13.90 16.93 2.23
CA GLU A 41 -13.14 17.75 3.18
C GLU A 41 -11.64 17.68 2.89
N SER A 42 -11.10 16.48 2.63
CA SER A 42 -9.72 16.28 2.21
C SER A 42 -9.40 17.08 0.95
N GLU A 43 -10.26 17.04 -0.05
CA GLU A 43 -10.09 17.79 -1.30
C GLU A 43 -10.06 19.32 -1.07
N ARG A 44 -10.93 19.83 -0.19
CA ARG A 44 -10.89 21.26 0.19
C ARG A 44 -9.58 21.65 0.88
N GLU A 45 -9.09 20.82 1.82
CA GLU A 45 -7.79 21.08 2.47
C GLU A 45 -6.62 21.03 1.49
N LYS A 46 -6.62 20.10 0.56
CA LYS A 46 -5.65 20.00 -0.52
C LYS A 46 -5.50 21.32 -1.28
N TYR A 47 -6.62 21.90 -1.74
CA TYR A 47 -6.58 23.17 -2.47
C TYR A 47 -6.24 24.37 -1.57
N ALA A 48 -6.79 24.41 -0.36
CA ALA A 48 -6.55 25.53 0.57
C ALA A 48 -5.07 25.63 0.99
N SER A 49 -4.36 24.51 1.05
CA SER A 49 -2.97 24.42 1.52
C SER A 49 -1.97 24.12 0.40
N ASN A 50 -2.41 24.01 -0.85
CA ASN A 50 -1.61 23.57 -1.99
C ASN A 50 -0.85 22.26 -1.67
N MET A 51 -1.55 21.28 -1.13
CA MET A 51 -1.00 20.03 -0.60
C MET A 51 -1.20 18.90 -1.60
N ASP A 52 -0.31 17.89 -1.60
CA ASP A 52 -0.56 16.62 -2.30
C ASP A 52 -1.83 15.95 -1.75
N GLY A 53 -2.65 15.36 -2.63
CA GLY A 53 -3.93 14.79 -2.25
C GLY A 53 -3.82 13.64 -1.24
N ILE A 54 -2.73 12.86 -1.33
CA ILE A 54 -2.46 11.77 -0.38
C ILE A 54 -2.06 12.34 0.99
N LEU A 55 -1.19 13.35 1.01
CA LEU A 55 -0.85 14.07 2.24
C LEU A 55 -2.08 14.70 2.88
N SER A 56 -3.01 15.20 2.08
CA SER A 56 -4.21 15.86 2.58
C SER A 56 -5.10 14.89 3.37
N TYR A 57 -5.42 13.73 2.84
CA TYR A 57 -6.23 12.78 3.60
C TYR A 57 -5.48 12.22 4.82
N MET A 58 -4.17 11.95 4.71
CA MET A 58 -3.35 11.52 5.85
C MET A 58 -3.36 12.56 6.97
N HIS A 59 -3.19 13.84 6.62
CA HIS A 59 -3.30 14.95 7.56
C HIS A 59 -4.68 15.01 8.22
N LEU A 60 -5.76 14.88 7.41
CA LEU A 60 -7.12 14.91 7.90
C LEU A 60 -7.43 13.77 8.88
N MET A 61 -6.91 12.56 8.63
CA MET A 61 -7.03 11.42 9.56
C MET A 61 -6.50 11.77 10.96
N VAL A 62 -5.28 12.31 11.03
CA VAL A 62 -4.65 12.71 12.31
C VAL A 62 -5.38 13.90 12.94
N LYS A 63 -5.75 14.91 12.15
CA LYS A 63 -6.48 16.10 12.61
C LYS A 63 -7.84 15.75 13.24
N LYS A 64 -8.56 14.79 12.65
CA LYS A 64 -9.88 14.35 13.16
C LYS A 64 -9.79 13.37 14.33
N ASN A 65 -8.69 12.65 14.45
CA ASN A 65 -8.44 11.74 15.55
C ASN A 65 -7.09 12.06 16.23
N PRO A 66 -7.01 13.06 17.13
CA PRO A 66 -5.78 13.39 17.84
C PRO A 66 -5.27 12.27 18.78
N ALA A 67 -6.12 11.28 19.07
CA ALA A 67 -5.77 10.09 19.84
C ALA A 67 -5.31 8.91 18.97
N LEU A 68 -5.28 9.07 17.66
CA LEU A 68 -4.86 8.03 16.71
C LEU A 68 -3.51 7.41 17.12
N THR A 69 -3.44 6.08 17.06
CA THR A 69 -2.21 5.33 17.30
C THR A 69 -1.91 4.37 16.14
N LYS A 70 -0.66 3.94 16.05
CA LYS A 70 -0.24 2.89 15.11
C LYS A 70 -1.05 1.61 15.29
N LYS A 71 -1.24 1.21 16.56
CA LYS A 71 -2.04 0.01 16.88
C LYS A 71 -3.46 0.14 16.36
N GLU A 72 -4.09 1.29 16.55
CA GLU A 72 -5.44 1.54 16.05
C GLU A 72 -5.52 1.39 14.52
N LEU A 73 -4.56 1.93 13.78
CA LEU A 73 -4.50 1.78 12.33
C LEU A 73 -4.36 0.31 11.91
N VAL A 74 -3.57 -0.49 12.64
CA VAL A 74 -3.48 -1.93 12.39
C VAL A 74 -4.80 -2.64 12.71
N ASP A 75 -5.44 -2.32 13.83
CA ASP A 75 -6.72 -2.92 14.22
C ASP A 75 -7.83 -2.63 13.19
N GLU A 76 -7.83 -1.44 12.57
CA GLU A 76 -8.77 -1.08 11.49
C GLU A 76 -8.62 -1.99 10.26
N GLY A 77 -7.46 -2.58 10.04
CA GLY A 77 -7.25 -3.56 8.96
C GLY A 77 -8.17 -4.78 9.03
N ALA A 78 -8.62 -5.15 10.23
CA ALA A 78 -9.54 -6.29 10.44
C ALA A 78 -10.95 -6.05 9.87
N PHE A 79 -11.34 -4.79 9.63
CA PHE A 79 -12.64 -4.43 9.05
C PHE A 79 -12.62 -4.38 7.52
N ILE A 80 -11.44 -4.50 6.90
CA ILE A 80 -11.31 -4.40 5.45
C ILE A 80 -11.79 -5.71 4.81
N GLU A 81 -12.79 -5.59 3.96
CA GLU A 81 -13.27 -6.71 3.15
C GLU A 81 -12.46 -6.84 1.87
N LEU A 82 -12.17 -8.07 1.49
CA LEU A 82 -11.45 -8.40 0.27
C LEU A 82 -12.41 -8.91 -0.80
N TYR A 83 -12.06 -8.74 -2.06
CA TYR A 83 -12.79 -9.40 -3.13
C TYR A 83 -12.77 -10.91 -2.96
N LYS A 84 -13.86 -11.56 -3.35
CA LYS A 84 -14.01 -13.01 -3.28
C LYS A 84 -12.88 -13.71 -4.02
N GLY A 85 -12.18 -14.61 -3.31
CA GLY A 85 -11.10 -15.44 -3.83
C GLY A 85 -9.70 -14.82 -3.72
N VAL A 86 -9.57 -13.59 -3.20
CA VAL A 86 -8.26 -12.97 -2.92
C VAL A 86 -7.50 -13.75 -1.86
N ASP A 87 -8.19 -14.25 -0.85
CA ASP A 87 -7.65 -15.07 0.23
C ASP A 87 -6.88 -16.30 -0.25
N THR A 88 -7.34 -16.92 -1.33
CA THR A 88 -6.73 -18.13 -1.92
C THR A 88 -5.88 -17.85 -3.16
N TRP A 89 -5.91 -16.62 -3.67
CA TRP A 89 -5.23 -16.21 -4.90
C TRP A 89 -3.72 -16.45 -4.85
N PHE A 90 -3.07 -15.99 -3.80
CA PHE A 90 -1.62 -16.02 -3.64
C PHE A 90 -1.08 -17.46 -3.66
N ASP A 91 -1.70 -18.34 -2.90
CA ASP A 91 -1.28 -19.75 -2.81
C ASP A 91 -1.47 -20.49 -4.15
N ARG A 92 -2.59 -20.21 -4.85
CA ARG A 92 -2.85 -20.80 -6.18
C ARG A 92 -1.84 -20.36 -7.22
N VAL A 93 -1.50 -19.06 -7.23
CA VAL A 93 -0.53 -18.52 -8.19
C VAL A 93 0.89 -19.01 -7.86
N ASN A 94 1.26 -19.10 -6.59
CA ASN A 94 2.53 -19.66 -6.16
C ASN A 94 2.67 -21.13 -6.55
N GLU A 95 1.60 -21.91 -6.41
CA GLU A 95 1.59 -23.32 -6.83
C GLU A 95 1.75 -23.44 -8.35
N TYR A 96 1.04 -22.60 -9.11
CA TYR A 96 1.16 -22.57 -10.56
C TYR A 96 2.58 -22.20 -11.01
N GLY A 97 3.17 -21.17 -10.43
CA GLY A 97 4.56 -20.75 -10.71
C GLY A 97 5.56 -21.88 -10.45
N ARG A 98 5.46 -22.53 -9.28
CA ARG A 98 6.32 -23.68 -8.94
C ARG A 98 6.25 -24.82 -9.96
N LYS A 99 5.07 -25.12 -10.49
CA LYS A 99 4.87 -26.14 -11.55
C LYS A 99 5.56 -25.78 -12.86
N GLN A 100 5.79 -24.47 -13.08
CA GLN A 100 6.49 -23.95 -14.27
C GLN A 100 7.98 -23.65 -14.01
N GLY A 101 8.50 -23.96 -12.83
CA GLY A 101 9.88 -23.63 -12.44
C GLY A 101 10.13 -22.14 -12.20
N ILE A 102 9.07 -21.39 -11.89
CA ILE A 102 9.09 -19.94 -11.65
C ILE A 102 8.85 -19.66 -10.17
N GLU A 103 9.71 -18.86 -9.57
CA GLU A 103 9.50 -18.26 -8.25
C GLU A 103 8.59 -17.03 -8.39
N VAL A 104 7.45 -17.04 -7.71
CA VAL A 104 6.53 -15.91 -7.70
C VAL A 104 6.53 -15.27 -6.32
N GLU A 105 6.70 -13.96 -6.27
CA GLU A 105 6.61 -13.17 -5.05
C GLU A 105 5.61 -12.03 -5.21
N HIS A 106 4.94 -11.68 -4.11
CA HIS A 106 3.87 -10.71 -4.10
C HIS A 106 4.29 -9.42 -3.38
N PHE A 107 3.89 -8.29 -3.96
CA PHE A 107 4.21 -6.96 -3.47
C PHE A 107 2.98 -6.06 -3.52
N ILE A 108 2.89 -5.13 -2.57
CA ILE A 108 1.91 -4.04 -2.61
C ILE A 108 2.62 -2.73 -2.96
N VAL A 109 2.01 -1.93 -3.85
CA VAL A 109 2.35 -0.52 -4.08
C VAL A 109 1.05 0.26 -4.10
N SER A 110 0.68 0.84 -2.95
CA SER A 110 -0.65 1.44 -2.71
C SER A 110 -0.56 2.86 -2.14
N SER A 111 -1.55 3.67 -2.48
CA SER A 111 -1.77 4.99 -1.85
C SER A 111 -2.52 4.91 -0.52
N GLY A 112 -2.96 3.72 -0.09
CA GLY A 112 -3.58 3.47 1.21
C GLY A 112 -2.58 3.46 2.37
N ILE A 113 -3.07 3.23 3.57
CA ILE A 113 -2.27 3.22 4.81
C ILE A 113 -1.67 1.84 5.06
N ARG A 114 -0.34 1.78 5.16
CA ARG A 114 0.41 0.55 5.37
C ARG A 114 -0.02 -0.23 6.61
N GLU A 115 -0.22 0.47 7.71
CA GLU A 115 -0.61 -0.12 8.98
C GLU A 115 -1.96 -0.84 8.86
N MET A 116 -2.92 -0.27 8.13
CA MET A 116 -4.21 -0.91 7.86
C MET A 116 -4.05 -2.16 6.99
N ILE A 117 -3.21 -2.10 5.94
CA ILE A 117 -2.89 -3.29 5.12
C ILE A 117 -2.28 -4.39 5.98
N MET A 118 -1.35 -4.04 6.89
CA MET A 118 -0.70 -4.99 7.78
C MET A 118 -1.63 -5.61 8.82
N GLY A 119 -2.82 -5.04 9.04
CA GLY A 119 -3.89 -5.59 9.87
C GLY A 119 -4.84 -6.55 9.15
N THR A 120 -4.72 -6.69 7.83
CA THR A 120 -5.58 -7.58 7.04
C THR A 120 -5.17 -9.05 7.15
N SER A 121 -6.10 -9.94 6.83
CA SER A 121 -5.85 -11.41 6.81
C SER A 121 -4.85 -11.88 5.77
N ILE A 122 -4.47 -11.03 4.82
CA ILE A 122 -3.52 -11.36 3.74
C ILE A 122 -2.15 -10.69 3.90
N ALA A 123 -1.92 -10.00 5.01
CA ALA A 123 -0.69 -9.23 5.23
C ALA A 123 0.60 -10.06 5.11
N ASP A 124 0.56 -11.32 5.53
CA ASP A 124 1.66 -12.28 5.48
C ASP A 124 1.98 -12.82 4.07
N LYS A 125 1.11 -12.56 3.10
CA LYS A 125 1.30 -12.99 1.71
C LYS A 125 2.29 -12.13 0.93
N PHE A 126 2.63 -10.94 1.44
CA PHE A 126 3.47 -9.98 0.72
C PHE A 126 4.91 -9.97 1.22
N LYS A 127 5.85 -10.09 0.30
CA LYS A 127 7.28 -9.91 0.58
C LYS A 127 7.58 -8.49 1.06
N LYS A 128 6.93 -7.49 0.45
CA LYS A 128 7.05 -6.08 0.84
C LYS A 128 5.76 -5.31 0.55
N VAL A 129 5.43 -4.40 1.45
CA VAL A 129 4.30 -3.47 1.31
C VAL A 129 4.85 -2.04 1.26
N TYR A 130 4.77 -1.41 0.10
CA TYR A 130 5.03 0.00 -0.12
C TYR A 130 3.70 0.74 -0.14
N ALA A 131 3.37 1.38 0.96
CA ALA A 131 2.14 2.15 1.13
C ALA A 131 2.40 3.35 2.04
N CYS A 132 1.46 4.28 2.10
CA CYS A 132 1.59 5.46 2.94
C CYS A 132 1.73 5.06 4.42
N SER A 133 2.56 5.77 5.17
CA SER A 133 2.83 5.48 6.57
C SER A 133 3.25 6.74 7.32
N TYR A 134 3.28 6.67 8.65
CA TYR A 134 3.76 7.75 9.52
C TYR A 134 5.03 7.34 10.26
N THR A 135 5.79 8.33 10.74
CA THR A 135 6.66 8.15 11.91
C THR A 135 5.80 8.24 13.17
N TYR A 136 6.22 7.57 14.22
CA TYR A 136 5.47 7.50 15.48
C TYR A 136 6.35 7.96 16.64
N ASP A 137 5.71 8.57 17.64
CA ASP A 137 6.37 8.92 18.91
C ASP A 137 6.43 7.70 19.87
N GLU A 138 6.91 7.93 21.09
CA GLU A 138 6.99 6.91 22.15
C GLU A 138 5.63 6.37 22.62
N ASN A 139 4.54 7.04 22.27
CA ASN A 139 3.17 6.64 22.60
C ASN A 139 2.45 6.04 21.37
N ASP A 140 3.19 5.67 20.32
CA ASP A 140 2.67 5.17 19.05
C ASP A 140 1.76 6.16 18.31
N LYS A 141 1.85 7.47 18.59
CA LYS A 141 1.07 8.50 17.88
C LYS A 141 1.76 8.93 16.60
N PRO A 142 1.02 9.10 15.50
CA PRO A 142 1.57 9.60 14.25
C PRO A 142 2.09 11.04 14.42
N VAL A 143 3.34 11.26 14.02
CA VAL A 143 4.01 12.56 14.12
C VAL A 143 4.17 13.19 12.75
N TRP A 144 4.62 12.42 11.77
CA TRP A 144 4.94 12.91 10.43
C TRP A 144 4.71 11.82 9.38
N PRO A 145 4.32 12.15 8.16
CA PRO A 145 4.28 11.18 7.07
C PRO A 145 5.70 10.67 6.76
N SER A 146 5.94 9.39 7.02
CA SER A 146 7.24 8.76 6.70
C SER A 146 7.34 8.33 5.25
N ARG A 147 6.19 8.04 4.64
CA ARG A 147 6.06 7.63 3.24
C ARG A 147 4.75 8.12 2.68
N VAL A 148 4.82 8.66 1.46
CA VAL A 148 3.67 9.05 0.65
C VAL A 148 3.80 8.38 -0.71
N VAL A 149 2.79 7.60 -1.06
CA VAL A 149 2.70 6.91 -2.34
C VAL A 149 1.56 7.51 -3.12
N ASN A 150 1.89 8.29 -4.14
CA ASN A 150 0.93 8.84 -5.10
C ASN A 150 1.12 8.20 -6.48
N TYR A 151 0.36 8.64 -7.47
CA TYR A 151 0.37 8.05 -8.82
C TYR A 151 1.77 8.00 -9.44
N THR A 152 2.56 9.07 -9.30
CA THR A 152 3.89 9.16 -9.91
C THR A 152 4.95 8.43 -9.10
N THR A 153 4.86 8.44 -7.78
CA THR A 153 5.83 7.77 -6.91
C THR A 153 5.68 6.25 -6.91
N LYS A 154 4.55 5.69 -7.39
CA LYS A 154 4.42 4.24 -7.59
C LYS A 154 5.53 3.67 -8.46
N THR A 155 5.96 4.40 -9.48
CA THR A 155 7.01 3.95 -10.43
C THR A 155 8.37 3.72 -9.79
N GLN A 156 8.75 4.47 -8.76
CA GLN A 156 10.02 4.26 -8.04
C GLN A 156 10.07 2.89 -7.36
N TYR A 157 8.93 2.41 -6.83
CA TYR A 157 8.86 1.10 -6.18
C TYR A 157 8.91 -0.04 -7.20
N LEU A 158 8.32 0.14 -8.38
CA LEU A 158 8.48 -0.81 -9.49
C LEU A 158 9.95 -0.99 -9.88
N PHE A 159 10.68 0.13 -9.93
CA PHE A 159 12.11 0.12 -10.22
C PHE A 159 12.91 -0.62 -9.13
N ARG A 160 12.62 -0.35 -7.84
CA ARG A 160 13.25 -1.04 -6.70
C ARG A 160 12.97 -2.54 -6.73
N ILE A 161 11.73 -2.94 -6.99
CA ILE A 161 11.32 -4.35 -7.06
C ILE A 161 12.04 -5.04 -8.22
N ASN A 162 12.07 -4.43 -9.40
CA ASN A 162 12.81 -4.98 -10.55
C ASN A 162 14.28 -5.24 -10.21
N LYS A 163 14.91 -4.34 -9.48
CA LYS A 163 16.33 -4.47 -9.06
C LYS A 163 16.54 -5.38 -7.85
N GLY A 164 15.49 -5.86 -7.17
CA GLY A 164 15.63 -6.63 -5.93
C GLY A 164 16.12 -5.80 -4.74
N VAL A 165 16.10 -4.46 -4.80
CA VAL A 165 16.55 -3.55 -3.74
C VAL A 165 15.34 -3.07 -2.94
N PHE A 166 14.95 -3.83 -1.93
CA PHE A 166 13.69 -3.60 -1.20
C PHE A 166 13.81 -2.63 -0.03
N ASP A 167 15.02 -2.36 0.45
CA ASP A 167 15.26 -1.39 1.51
C ASP A 167 15.26 0.02 0.92
N GLU A 168 14.34 0.85 1.38
CA GLU A 168 14.16 2.22 0.89
C GLU A 168 15.25 3.18 1.36
N THR A 169 15.98 2.81 2.41
CA THR A 169 17.13 3.58 2.90
C THR A 169 18.43 3.25 2.15
N ASN A 170 18.41 2.20 1.35
CA ASN A 170 19.57 1.75 0.57
C ASN A 170 19.54 2.35 -0.85
N ASP A 171 20.12 3.53 -1.01
CA ASP A 171 20.26 4.19 -2.30
C ASP A 171 21.54 3.78 -3.05
N LEU A 172 22.53 3.22 -2.36
CA LEU A 172 23.78 2.78 -2.96
C LEU A 172 23.54 1.61 -3.92
N ASP A 173 22.90 0.54 -3.43
CA ASP A 173 22.62 -0.65 -4.25
C ASP A 173 21.65 -0.33 -5.37
N LEU A 174 20.72 0.62 -5.14
CA LEU A 174 19.79 1.06 -6.17
C LEU A 174 20.51 1.63 -7.42
N ASN A 175 21.65 2.29 -7.22
CA ASN A 175 22.44 2.89 -8.29
C ASN A 175 23.48 1.94 -8.89
N THR A 176 23.68 0.76 -8.32
CA THR A 176 24.62 -0.24 -8.86
C THR A 176 23.97 -1.14 -9.92
N LYS A 177 24.79 -1.81 -10.73
CA LYS A 177 24.29 -2.81 -11.65
C LYS A 177 23.88 -4.07 -10.88
N THR A 178 22.63 -4.47 -11.01
CA THR A 178 22.11 -5.71 -10.41
C THR A 178 22.44 -6.90 -11.31
N PRO A 179 23.00 -8.00 -10.77
CA PRO A 179 23.14 -9.26 -11.50
C PRO A 179 21.78 -9.74 -12.05
N GLU A 180 21.80 -10.38 -13.22
CA GLU A 180 20.56 -10.83 -13.87
C GLU A 180 19.77 -11.85 -13.03
N GLU A 181 20.46 -12.70 -12.27
CA GLU A 181 19.87 -13.69 -11.38
C GLU A 181 19.10 -13.09 -10.18
N ASP A 182 19.41 -11.82 -9.83
CA ASP A 182 18.78 -11.11 -8.72
C ASP A 182 17.61 -10.23 -9.17
N LYS A 183 17.45 -10.04 -10.48
CA LYS A 183 16.37 -9.22 -11.02
C LYS A 183 15.04 -9.95 -11.00
N TYR A 184 14.00 -9.16 -10.78
CA TYR A 184 12.62 -9.58 -10.93
C TYR A 184 12.04 -9.13 -12.26
N VAL A 185 11.16 -9.94 -12.83
CA VAL A 185 10.26 -9.48 -13.89
C VAL A 185 8.99 -8.95 -13.24
N PRO A 186 8.77 -7.63 -13.26
CA PRO A 186 7.61 -7.04 -12.63
C PRO A 186 6.38 -7.18 -13.52
N PHE A 187 5.29 -7.71 -12.95
CA PHE A 187 3.95 -7.61 -13.49
C PHE A 187 3.11 -6.77 -12.53
N SER A 188 2.71 -5.58 -12.97
CA SER A 188 1.92 -4.69 -12.13
C SER A 188 0.46 -4.70 -12.54
N CYS A 189 -0.41 -4.89 -11.55
CA CYS A 189 -1.84 -4.62 -11.63
C CYS A 189 -2.13 -3.30 -10.88
N LEU A 190 -1.42 -2.25 -11.31
CA LEU A 190 -1.67 -0.90 -10.83
C LEU A 190 -2.77 -0.33 -11.72
N LEU A 191 -4.02 -0.57 -11.35
CA LEU A 191 -5.15 0.02 -12.07
C LEU A 191 -5.07 1.53 -11.91
N TYR A 192 -4.82 2.22 -13.02
CA TYR A 192 -5.23 3.60 -13.16
C TYR A 192 -6.76 3.57 -13.32
N THR A 193 -7.48 3.60 -12.24
CA THR A 193 -8.86 4.04 -12.30
C THR A 193 -8.82 5.56 -12.29
N SER A 194 -8.52 6.14 -13.46
CA SER A 194 -9.00 7.46 -13.76
C SER A 194 -10.48 7.31 -14.08
N ASP A 195 -11.34 7.68 -13.14
CA ASP A 195 -12.62 8.34 -13.45
C ASP A 195 -13.15 9.00 -12.19
#